data_2c4bf3c5121dfcd37c9b5747dbd57020
#
_entry.id   2c4bf3c5121dfcd37c9b5747dbd57020
#
_cell.length_a   1.000
_cell.length_b   1.000
_cell.length_c   1.000
_cell.angle_alpha   90.00
_cell.angle_beta   90.00
_cell.angle_gamma   90.00
#
_symmetry.space_group_name_H-M   'P 1'
#
loop_
_entity.id
_entity.type
_entity.pdbx_description
1 polymer ?
#
loop_
_entity_poly.entity_id
_entity_poly.type
_entity_poly.pdbx_seq_one_letter_code
_entity_poly.pdbx_strand_id
1 'polypeptide(L)'
;PLFRSMVRDVLVDKARQGVEVRVIYDDVGCWHVPHRFYDQMREAGVEVRSFLKVRFPLFTSKVNYRNHRKIAVIDGRIGFVGGMNLAERYMRGFSWGIWRDTHILLDGKAVHGLQTAFLLDWYFVDRTLITSARYFPKVDNCGTSLAQIVTSEPIGPWKEIMQGLVMAITGARKYFYIQTPYFLPTEAVAVAMQTAALAGVDVRLMLPYRADNRLTHLGSCSYLAEALRAGVKGYFYKKGFLHSKLMVSDD
;
A
#
# COMPACT_ATOMS: atom_id res chain seq x y z
N PRO A 1 2.02 16.28 14.84
CA PRO A 1 0.63 15.83 14.61
C PRO A 1 0.28 14.73 15.59
N LEU A 2 -0.86 14.86 16.26
CA LEU A 2 -1.30 13.99 17.37
C LEU A 2 -1.25 12.49 17.03
N PHE A 3 -1.77 12.11 15.88
CA PHE A 3 -1.85 10.70 15.48
C PHE A 3 -0.48 10.01 15.39
N ARG A 4 0.50 10.65 14.79
CA ARG A 4 1.86 10.11 14.67
C ARG A 4 2.51 9.93 16.05
N SER A 5 2.29 10.89 16.96
CA SER A 5 2.78 10.79 18.34
C SER A 5 2.11 9.65 19.10
N MET A 6 0.81 9.44 18.95
CA MET A 6 0.10 8.32 19.56
C MET A 6 0.70 6.97 19.13
N VAL A 7 0.96 6.79 17.83
CA VAL A 7 1.58 5.54 17.33
C VAL A 7 2.99 5.37 17.90
N ARG A 8 3.82 6.44 17.90
CA ARG A 8 5.15 6.40 18.54
C ARG A 8 5.05 5.97 19.99
N ASP A 9 4.15 6.58 20.74
CA ASP A 9 4.03 6.35 22.19
C ASP A 9 3.62 4.90 22.48
N VAL A 10 2.72 4.31 21.68
CA VAL A 10 2.38 2.88 21.76
C VAL A 10 3.60 2.00 21.46
N LEU A 11 4.37 2.29 20.42
CA LEU A 11 5.55 1.49 20.05
C LEU A 11 6.64 1.59 21.14
N VAL A 12 6.87 2.78 21.68
CA VAL A 12 7.80 3.04 22.80
C VAL A 12 7.37 2.27 24.04
N ASP A 13 6.08 2.31 24.38
CA ASP A 13 5.54 1.58 25.54
C ASP A 13 5.76 0.06 25.37
N LYS A 14 5.48 -0.50 24.19
CA LYS A 14 5.71 -1.91 23.92
C LYS A 14 7.18 -2.30 23.97
N ALA A 15 8.08 -1.48 23.45
CA ALA A 15 9.52 -1.72 23.54
C ALA A 15 10.00 -1.73 25.00
N ARG A 16 9.53 -0.81 25.83
CA ARG A 16 9.81 -0.77 27.26
C ARG A 16 9.28 -1.99 28.03
N GLN A 17 8.20 -2.60 27.53
CA GLN A 17 7.65 -3.86 28.07
C GLN A 17 8.43 -5.10 27.59
N GLY A 18 9.53 -4.93 26.84
CA GLY A 18 10.35 -6.03 26.32
C GLY A 18 9.90 -6.61 24.97
N VAL A 19 8.92 -5.98 24.30
CA VAL A 19 8.53 -6.38 22.95
C VAL A 19 9.60 -5.91 21.97
N GLU A 20 10.01 -6.79 21.07
CA GLU A 20 10.92 -6.45 19.98
C GLU A 20 10.17 -5.66 18.90
N VAL A 21 10.49 -4.39 18.77
CA VAL A 21 9.81 -3.47 17.84
C VAL A 21 10.75 -2.99 16.77
N ARG A 22 10.40 -3.21 15.49
CA ARG A 22 11.12 -2.73 14.30
C ARG A 22 10.26 -1.82 13.45
N VAL A 23 10.84 -0.72 13.01
CA VAL A 23 10.18 0.27 12.17
C VAL A 23 11.03 0.63 10.97
N ILE A 24 10.46 0.52 9.78
CA ILE A 24 11.02 1.06 8.54
C ILE A 24 10.15 2.25 8.12
N TYR A 25 10.78 3.37 7.82
CA TYR A 25 10.08 4.53 7.28
C TYR A 25 10.69 4.98 5.95
N ASP A 26 9.86 5.48 5.05
CA ASP A 26 10.31 6.06 3.79
C ASP A 26 10.91 7.45 4.05
N ASP A 27 12.18 7.66 3.69
CA ASP A 27 12.92 8.87 4.01
C ASP A 27 12.28 10.11 3.36
N VAL A 28 11.97 10.03 2.06
CA VAL A 28 11.36 11.13 1.31
C VAL A 28 9.92 11.42 1.80
N GLY A 29 9.13 10.37 2.04
CA GLY A 29 7.76 10.51 2.54
C GLY A 29 7.68 11.08 3.95
N CYS A 30 8.77 10.98 4.70
CA CYS A 30 8.88 11.44 6.08
C CYS A 30 9.78 12.67 6.24
N TRP A 31 10.15 13.37 5.17
CA TRP A 31 11.07 14.50 5.19
C TRP A 31 10.71 15.59 6.22
N HIS A 32 9.42 15.82 6.40
CA HIS A 32 8.94 16.81 7.38
C HIS A 32 8.86 16.29 8.82
N VAL A 33 9.34 15.05 9.09
CA VAL A 33 9.36 14.49 10.44
C VAL A 33 10.70 14.83 11.09
N PRO A 34 10.72 15.55 12.22
CA PRO A 34 11.96 15.86 12.91
C PRO A 34 12.71 14.58 13.33
N HIS A 35 14.04 14.58 13.21
CA HIS A 35 14.86 13.44 13.62
C HIS A 35 14.64 13.04 15.08
N ARG A 36 14.43 13.98 15.98
CA ARG A 36 14.10 13.75 17.39
C ARG A 36 12.93 12.79 17.58
N PHE A 37 11.98 12.74 16.62
CA PHE A 37 10.86 11.81 16.69
C PHE A 37 11.33 10.35 16.63
N TYR A 38 12.31 10.06 15.80
CA TYR A 38 12.89 8.73 15.66
C TYR A 38 13.89 8.42 16.77
N ASP A 39 14.63 9.44 17.24
CA ASP A 39 15.60 9.28 18.33
C ASP A 39 14.92 8.88 19.62
N GLN A 40 13.79 9.48 19.96
CA GLN A 40 12.95 9.07 21.10
C GLN A 40 12.51 7.60 21.03
N MET A 41 12.25 7.08 19.85
CA MET A 41 11.92 5.66 19.67
C MET A 41 13.16 4.78 19.88
N ARG A 42 14.32 5.18 19.35
CA ARG A 42 15.59 4.44 19.50
C ARG A 42 16.04 4.39 20.95
N GLU A 43 15.95 5.52 21.67
CA GLU A 43 16.25 5.62 23.11
C GLU A 43 15.39 4.68 23.96
N ALA A 44 14.19 4.37 23.50
CA ALA A 44 13.29 3.43 24.17
C ALA A 44 13.49 1.96 23.73
N GLY A 45 14.49 1.66 22.87
CA GLY A 45 14.77 0.30 22.41
C GLY A 45 14.07 -0.10 21.11
N VAL A 46 13.37 0.81 20.44
CA VAL A 46 12.78 0.53 19.11
C VAL A 46 13.87 0.58 18.04
N GLU A 47 13.99 -0.46 17.25
CA GLU A 47 14.87 -0.48 16.10
C GLU A 47 14.24 0.29 14.93
N VAL A 48 14.79 1.46 14.58
CA VAL A 48 14.25 2.34 13.54
C VAL A 48 15.23 2.51 12.40
N ARG A 49 14.80 2.21 11.17
CA ARG A 49 15.62 2.36 9.95
C ARG A 49 14.89 3.19 8.91
N SER A 50 15.63 4.00 8.17
CA SER A 50 15.11 4.71 7.01
C SER A 50 15.33 3.89 5.73
N PHE A 51 14.30 3.84 4.89
CA PHE A 51 14.44 3.25 3.56
C PHE A 51 15.05 4.27 2.60
N LEU A 52 16.20 3.93 2.02
CA LEU A 52 16.96 4.74 1.04
C LEU A 52 17.09 6.22 1.44
N LYS A 53 18.04 6.51 2.35
CA LYS A 53 18.40 7.89 2.71
C LYS A 53 18.76 8.70 1.47
N VAL A 54 18.01 9.76 1.20
CA VAL A 54 18.28 10.69 0.10
C VAL A 54 19.12 11.85 0.65
N ARG A 55 20.42 11.82 0.40
CA ARG A 55 21.34 12.87 0.89
C ARG A 55 21.26 14.16 0.08
N PHE A 56 20.87 14.09 -1.22
CA PHE A 56 20.71 15.25 -2.11
C PHE A 56 19.67 14.95 -3.18
N PRO A 57 18.46 15.53 -3.13
CA PRO A 57 17.37 15.20 -4.06
C PRO A 57 17.64 15.59 -5.52
N LEU A 58 18.53 16.54 -5.77
CA LEU A 58 18.79 17.08 -7.11
C LEU A 58 19.73 16.22 -7.97
N PHE A 59 20.41 15.22 -7.41
CA PHE A 59 21.43 14.45 -8.11
C PHE A 59 21.28 12.93 -8.07
N THR A 60 20.14 12.41 -7.61
CA THR A 60 19.95 10.96 -7.57
C THR A 60 18.73 10.51 -8.37
N SER A 61 18.96 9.64 -9.36
CA SER A 61 17.90 8.87 -10.04
C SER A 61 17.08 7.99 -9.08
N LYS A 62 17.55 7.84 -7.83
CA LYS A 62 16.96 6.99 -6.78
C LYS A 62 15.77 7.63 -6.03
N VAL A 63 15.43 8.89 -6.30
CA VAL A 63 14.27 9.56 -5.66
C VAL A 63 12.96 8.81 -5.89
N ASN A 64 12.87 8.06 -6.99
CA ASN A 64 11.70 7.24 -7.32
C ASN A 64 11.70 5.84 -6.68
N TYR A 65 12.82 5.39 -6.12
CA TYR A 65 12.93 4.10 -5.44
C TYR A 65 12.51 4.25 -3.98
N ARG A 66 11.23 4.11 -3.73
CA ARG A 66 10.60 4.35 -2.43
C ARG A 66 9.95 3.10 -1.90
N ASN A 67 9.95 2.93 -0.57
CA ASN A 67 9.10 1.95 0.06
C ASN A 67 7.70 2.54 0.28
N HIS A 68 6.73 2.03 -0.46
CA HIS A 68 5.34 2.47 -0.37
C HIS A 68 4.44 1.45 0.33
N ARG A 69 4.99 0.36 0.85
CA ARG A 69 4.27 -0.67 1.60
C ARG A 69 3.80 -0.11 2.94
N LYS A 70 2.57 -0.36 3.30
CA LYS A 70 1.99 -0.07 4.61
C LYS A 70 1.65 -1.41 5.23
N ILE A 71 2.61 -1.95 5.97
CA ILE A 71 2.54 -3.27 6.57
C ILE A 71 2.78 -3.10 8.07
N ALA A 72 1.98 -3.77 8.89
CA ALA A 72 2.32 -4.04 10.29
C ALA A 72 2.10 -5.53 10.54
N VAL A 73 3.06 -6.17 11.20
CA VAL A 73 2.97 -7.56 11.61
C VAL A 73 3.18 -7.65 13.10
N ILE A 74 2.32 -8.38 13.78
CA ILE A 74 2.36 -8.58 15.23
C ILE A 74 2.47 -10.07 15.48
N ASP A 75 3.57 -10.46 16.13
CA ASP A 75 3.89 -11.84 16.55
C ASP A 75 3.82 -12.88 15.42
N GLY A 76 4.01 -12.45 14.15
CA GLY A 76 3.90 -13.33 12.99
C GLY A 76 2.51 -13.92 12.75
N ARG A 77 1.50 -13.47 13.48
CA ARG A 77 0.13 -14.00 13.49
C ARG A 77 -0.89 -13.02 12.96
N ILE A 78 -0.83 -11.76 13.38
CA ILE A 78 -1.74 -10.71 12.96
C ILE A 78 -0.99 -9.78 12.01
N GLY A 79 -1.59 -9.49 10.87
CA GLY A 79 -1.01 -8.61 9.86
C GLY A 79 -1.98 -7.54 9.39
N PHE A 80 -1.48 -6.35 9.13
CA PHE A 80 -2.22 -5.26 8.52
C PHE A 80 -1.53 -4.86 7.23
N VAL A 81 -2.30 -4.69 6.17
CA VAL A 81 -1.81 -4.22 4.87
C VAL A 81 -2.87 -3.38 4.15
N GLY A 82 -2.47 -2.34 3.46
CA GLY A 82 -3.40 -1.52 2.68
C GLY A 82 -2.84 -0.17 2.29
N GLY A 83 -3.74 0.77 1.99
CA GLY A 83 -3.38 2.11 1.48
C GLY A 83 -3.12 3.14 2.58
N MET A 84 -3.52 2.92 3.82
CA MET A 84 -3.47 3.92 4.90
C MET A 84 -2.04 4.25 5.31
N ASN A 85 -1.70 5.54 5.30
CA ASN A 85 -0.47 6.05 5.90
C ASN A 85 -0.69 6.49 7.35
N LEU A 86 0.39 6.56 8.15
CA LEU A 86 0.35 7.15 9.49
C LEU A 86 0.31 8.68 9.39
N ALA A 87 -0.83 9.23 8.96
CA ALA A 87 -1.03 10.66 8.74
C ALA A 87 -2.39 11.12 9.26
N GLU A 88 -2.44 12.34 9.80
CA GLU A 88 -3.61 12.91 10.48
C GLU A 88 -4.85 13.03 9.56
N ARG A 89 -4.63 13.19 8.25
CA ARG A 89 -5.69 13.24 7.26
C ARG A 89 -6.56 11.98 7.22
N TYR A 90 -6.05 10.83 7.65
CA TYR A 90 -6.84 9.60 7.75
C TYR A 90 -7.78 9.60 8.97
N MET A 91 -7.50 10.44 9.98
CA MET A 91 -8.32 10.60 11.18
C MET A 91 -9.34 11.72 11.02
N ARG A 92 -8.91 12.87 10.49
CA ARG A 92 -9.71 14.10 10.43
C ARG A 92 -10.28 14.42 9.05
N GLY A 93 -9.74 13.78 8.00
CA GLY A 93 -10.10 14.13 6.63
C GLY A 93 -9.63 15.53 6.23
N PHE A 94 -10.35 16.09 5.29
CA PHE A 94 -10.26 17.49 4.85
C PHE A 94 -11.51 18.27 5.26
N SER A 95 -11.47 19.60 5.18
CA SER A 95 -12.64 20.45 5.40
C SER A 95 -13.81 20.15 4.41
N TRP A 96 -13.50 19.54 3.27
CA TRP A 96 -14.45 19.20 2.21
C TRP A 96 -14.83 17.71 2.15
N GLY A 97 -14.35 16.89 3.09
CA GLY A 97 -14.74 15.49 3.19
C GLY A 97 -13.69 14.56 3.79
N ILE A 98 -14.07 13.31 3.94
CA ILE A 98 -13.20 12.27 4.51
C ILE A 98 -12.08 11.89 3.54
N TRP A 99 -10.95 11.44 4.11
CA TRP A 99 -9.92 10.72 3.36
C TRP A 99 -10.19 9.22 3.48
N ARG A 100 -10.81 8.64 2.44
CA ARG A 100 -11.22 7.24 2.45
C ARG A 100 -10.11 6.35 1.89
N ASP A 101 -9.71 5.37 2.68
CA ASP A 101 -8.79 4.31 2.24
C ASP A 101 -9.28 2.94 2.69
N THR A 102 -8.64 1.89 2.18
CA THR A 102 -8.91 0.50 2.57
C THR A 102 -7.66 -0.11 3.16
N HIS A 103 -7.83 -0.79 4.30
CA HIS A 103 -6.79 -1.51 4.99
C HIS A 103 -7.37 -2.85 5.46
N ILE A 104 -6.62 -3.93 5.30
CA ILE A 104 -7.05 -5.29 5.61
C ILE A 104 -6.31 -5.76 6.85
N LEU A 105 -7.02 -6.39 7.77
CA LEU A 105 -6.47 -7.20 8.84
C LEU A 105 -6.47 -8.66 8.40
N LEU A 106 -5.34 -9.32 8.52
CA LEU A 106 -5.16 -10.75 8.31
C LEU A 106 -4.86 -11.41 9.67
N ASP A 107 -5.50 -12.53 9.93
CA ASP A 107 -5.18 -13.44 11.05
C ASP A 107 -4.93 -14.83 10.47
N GLY A 108 -3.79 -15.42 10.77
CA GLY A 108 -3.43 -16.76 10.31
C GLY A 108 -2.22 -16.81 9.38
N LYS A 109 -2.06 -17.92 8.66
CA LYS A 109 -0.86 -18.24 7.85
C LYS A 109 -0.52 -17.22 6.75
N ALA A 110 -1.51 -16.53 6.20
CA ALA A 110 -1.28 -15.50 5.18
C ALA A 110 -0.36 -14.36 5.69
N VAL A 111 -0.31 -14.14 7.02
CA VAL A 111 0.56 -13.15 7.66
C VAL A 111 2.04 -13.47 7.45
N HIS A 112 2.42 -14.73 7.26
CA HIS A 112 3.80 -15.11 6.97
C HIS A 112 4.31 -14.49 5.66
N GLY A 113 3.44 -14.25 4.68
CA GLY A 113 3.79 -13.50 3.46
C GLY A 113 4.13 -12.03 3.76
N LEU A 114 3.36 -11.36 4.62
CA LEU A 114 3.64 -10.00 5.08
C LEU A 114 4.92 -9.94 5.91
N GLN A 115 5.13 -10.93 6.81
CA GLN A 115 6.34 -11.05 7.61
C GLN A 115 7.57 -11.20 6.72
N THR A 116 7.50 -12.04 5.69
CA THR A 116 8.58 -12.22 4.72
C THR A 116 8.88 -10.90 4.00
N ALA A 117 7.85 -10.21 3.50
CA ALA A 117 8.01 -8.93 2.81
C ALA A 117 8.69 -7.88 3.72
N PHE A 118 8.28 -7.81 5.01
CA PHE A 118 8.90 -6.92 5.99
C PHE A 118 10.36 -7.28 6.26
N LEU A 119 10.66 -8.56 6.47
CA LEU A 119 12.04 -9.01 6.79
C LEU A 119 12.99 -8.83 5.60
N LEU A 120 12.53 -8.97 4.36
CA LEU A 120 13.31 -8.65 3.16
C LEU A 120 13.61 -7.15 3.08
N ASP A 121 12.61 -6.30 3.34
CA ASP A 121 12.83 -4.85 3.41
C ASP A 121 13.78 -4.49 4.57
N TRP A 122 13.67 -5.18 5.71
CA TRP A 122 14.58 -5.00 6.84
C TRP A 122 16.02 -5.37 6.47
N TYR A 123 16.21 -6.53 5.85
CA TYR A 123 17.53 -6.92 5.35
C TYR A 123 18.10 -5.90 4.37
N PHE A 124 17.27 -5.35 3.51
CA PHE A 124 17.71 -4.33 2.56
C PHE A 124 18.26 -3.08 3.25
N VAL A 125 17.64 -2.62 4.34
CA VAL A 125 18.03 -1.37 5.02
C VAL A 125 19.06 -1.57 6.14
N ASP A 126 19.04 -2.72 6.83
CA ASP A 126 19.89 -3.00 8.01
C ASP A 126 21.07 -3.93 7.70
N ARG A 127 21.00 -4.69 6.60
CA ARG A 127 21.97 -5.73 6.21
C ARG A 127 22.05 -6.92 7.19
N THR A 128 21.14 -7.00 8.13
CA THR A 128 21.02 -8.12 9.06
C THR A 128 19.97 -9.09 8.56
N LEU A 129 20.38 -10.32 8.21
CA LEU A 129 19.49 -11.38 7.80
C LEU A 129 18.82 -12.02 9.03
N ILE A 130 17.52 -11.91 9.11
CA ILE A 130 16.71 -12.47 10.20
C ILE A 130 16.05 -13.76 9.70
N THR A 131 16.49 -14.91 10.22
CA THR A 131 16.02 -16.24 9.79
C THR A 131 15.38 -17.06 10.91
N SER A 132 15.22 -16.48 12.11
CA SER A 132 14.71 -17.22 13.26
C SER A 132 13.24 -17.66 13.04
N ALA A 133 12.97 -18.92 13.31
CA ALA A 133 11.65 -19.51 13.23
C ALA A 133 10.59 -18.82 14.15
N ARG A 134 11.04 -18.10 15.17
CA ARG A 134 10.15 -17.34 16.08
C ARG A 134 9.31 -16.28 15.36
N TYR A 135 9.77 -15.77 14.19
CA TYR A 135 9.00 -14.81 13.39
C TYR A 135 7.94 -15.47 12.51
N PHE A 136 7.94 -16.81 12.44
CA PHE A 136 7.00 -17.61 11.68
C PHE A 136 6.38 -18.68 12.57
N PRO A 137 5.64 -18.29 13.61
CA PRO A 137 5.05 -19.24 14.54
C PRO A 137 4.07 -20.16 13.83
N LYS A 138 3.87 -21.35 14.39
CA LYS A 138 2.78 -22.21 13.96
C LYS A 138 1.46 -21.53 14.28
N VAL A 139 0.68 -21.23 13.27
CA VAL A 139 -0.63 -20.57 13.40
C VAL A 139 -1.69 -21.51 12.87
N ASP A 140 -2.75 -21.68 13.64
CA ASP A 140 -3.92 -22.42 13.21
C ASP A 140 -4.72 -21.61 12.19
N ASN A 141 -5.46 -22.30 11.32
CA ASN A 141 -6.34 -21.63 10.38
C ASN A 141 -7.51 -21.00 11.12
N CYS A 142 -7.62 -19.69 11.06
CA CYS A 142 -8.69 -18.92 11.70
C CYS A 142 -9.92 -18.73 10.80
N GLY A 143 -9.87 -19.23 9.54
CA GLY A 143 -10.95 -19.07 8.55
C GLY A 143 -10.71 -19.89 7.29
N THR A 144 -11.60 -19.74 6.32
CA THR A 144 -11.60 -20.46 5.03
C THR A 144 -11.12 -19.60 3.86
N SER A 145 -10.86 -18.31 4.07
CA SER A 145 -10.42 -17.40 3.01
C SER A 145 -9.00 -17.74 2.55
N LEU A 146 -8.81 -17.90 1.25
CA LEU A 146 -7.50 -18.03 0.64
C LEU A 146 -6.92 -16.62 0.41
N ALA A 147 -5.66 -16.41 0.79
CA ALA A 147 -4.96 -15.16 0.54
C ALA A 147 -3.54 -15.41 0.05
N GLN A 148 -3.10 -14.58 -0.89
CA GLN A 148 -1.73 -14.58 -1.40
C GLN A 148 -1.14 -13.18 -1.29
N ILE A 149 0.08 -13.07 -0.76
CA ILE A 149 0.83 -11.81 -0.71
C ILE A 149 1.75 -11.76 -1.91
N VAL A 150 1.52 -10.80 -2.78
CA VAL A 150 2.36 -10.55 -3.97
C VAL A 150 3.09 -9.23 -3.76
N THR A 151 4.40 -9.26 -3.94
CA THR A 151 5.26 -8.05 -3.89
C THR A 151 5.80 -7.76 -5.28
N SER A 152 6.11 -6.49 -5.54
CA SER A 152 6.80 -6.08 -6.76
C SER A 152 7.86 -5.07 -6.39
N GLU A 153 8.99 -5.12 -7.08
CA GLU A 153 10.13 -4.25 -6.84
C GLU A 153 10.42 -3.34 -8.04
N PRO A 154 10.91 -2.11 -7.81
CA PRO A 154 11.15 -1.17 -8.90
C PRO A 154 12.28 -1.62 -9.84
N ILE A 155 13.21 -2.45 -9.35
CA ILE A 155 14.41 -2.90 -10.09
C ILE A 155 14.28 -4.36 -10.55
N GLY A 156 13.25 -5.07 -10.11
CA GLY A 156 13.00 -6.46 -10.49
C GLY A 156 12.81 -6.64 -12.01
N PRO A 157 13.17 -7.81 -12.56
CA PRO A 157 12.99 -8.11 -14.00
C PRO A 157 11.53 -8.20 -14.39
N TRP A 158 10.65 -8.46 -13.41
CA TRP A 158 9.23 -8.64 -13.60
C TRP A 158 8.44 -7.53 -12.92
N LYS A 159 7.19 -7.34 -13.34
CA LYS A 159 6.22 -6.41 -12.74
C LYS A 159 5.05 -7.23 -12.18
N GLU A 160 5.32 -7.98 -11.12
CA GLU A 160 4.47 -9.06 -10.62
C GLU A 160 3.06 -8.57 -10.29
N ILE A 161 2.93 -7.44 -9.60
CA ILE A 161 1.60 -6.85 -9.27
C ILE A 161 0.86 -6.44 -10.55
N MET A 162 1.55 -5.83 -11.51
CA MET A 162 0.94 -5.44 -12.79
C MET A 162 0.53 -6.67 -13.59
N GLN A 163 1.36 -7.72 -13.64
CA GLN A 163 1.05 -8.98 -14.31
C GLN A 163 -0.14 -9.68 -13.66
N GLY A 164 -0.17 -9.74 -12.31
CA GLY A 164 -1.31 -10.29 -11.58
C GLY A 164 -2.60 -9.50 -11.85
N LEU A 165 -2.52 -8.17 -11.95
CA LEU A 165 -3.65 -7.32 -12.31
C LEU A 165 -4.17 -7.61 -13.73
N VAL A 166 -3.28 -7.73 -14.71
CA VAL A 166 -3.65 -8.11 -16.09
C VAL A 166 -4.32 -9.48 -16.10
N MET A 167 -3.78 -10.46 -15.36
CA MET A 167 -4.41 -11.79 -15.25
C MET A 167 -5.81 -11.73 -14.64
N ALA A 168 -6.00 -10.94 -13.58
CA ALA A 168 -7.31 -10.77 -12.94
C ALA A 168 -8.34 -10.14 -13.89
N ILE A 169 -7.92 -9.10 -14.65
CA ILE A 169 -8.79 -8.43 -15.62
C ILE A 169 -9.18 -9.38 -16.77
N THR A 170 -8.20 -10.07 -17.36
CA THR A 170 -8.44 -10.96 -18.50
C THR A 170 -9.13 -12.27 -18.11
N GLY A 171 -9.02 -12.66 -16.84
CA GLY A 171 -9.71 -13.83 -16.27
C GLY A 171 -11.18 -13.57 -15.92
N ALA A 172 -11.56 -12.30 -15.73
CA ALA A 172 -12.93 -11.93 -15.37
C ALA A 172 -13.93 -12.34 -16.44
N ARG A 173 -15.08 -12.91 -16.02
CA ARG A 173 -16.14 -13.43 -16.90
C ARG A 173 -17.45 -12.65 -16.75
N LYS A 174 -17.74 -12.13 -15.54
CA LYS A 174 -18.97 -11.41 -15.23
C LYS A 174 -18.70 -9.94 -14.97
N TYR A 175 -17.78 -9.65 -14.04
CA TYR A 175 -17.48 -8.26 -13.65
C TYR A 175 -16.03 -8.08 -13.18
N PHE A 176 -15.55 -6.86 -13.38
CA PHE A 176 -14.29 -6.38 -12.80
C PHE A 176 -14.48 -4.93 -12.34
N TYR A 177 -14.39 -4.70 -11.03
CA TYR A 177 -14.56 -3.37 -10.43
C TYR A 177 -13.25 -2.91 -9.82
N ILE A 178 -12.86 -1.68 -10.12
CA ILE A 178 -11.63 -1.07 -9.61
C ILE A 178 -11.92 0.31 -9.02
N GLN A 179 -11.34 0.59 -7.87
CA GLN A 179 -11.25 1.94 -7.33
C GLN A 179 -9.80 2.30 -7.08
N THR A 180 -9.41 3.51 -7.49
CA THR A 180 -8.04 4.00 -7.37
C THR A 180 -8.03 5.53 -7.29
N PRO A 181 -7.09 6.14 -6.51
CA PRO A 181 -6.96 7.61 -6.49
C PRO A 181 -6.40 8.17 -7.79
N TYR A 182 -5.59 7.38 -8.52
CA TYR A 182 -4.86 7.80 -9.70
C TYR A 182 -4.93 6.71 -10.76
N PHE A 183 -5.68 6.96 -11.82
CA PHE A 183 -5.80 6.03 -12.94
C PHE A 183 -4.85 6.45 -14.06
N LEU A 184 -3.60 6.04 -13.92
CA LEU A 184 -2.53 6.20 -14.90
C LEU A 184 -2.01 4.79 -15.25
N PRO A 185 -2.81 4.00 -15.97
CA PRO A 185 -2.49 2.60 -16.25
C PRO A 185 -1.30 2.49 -17.20
N THR A 186 -0.58 1.37 -17.11
CA THR A 186 0.31 0.95 -18.21
C THR A 186 -0.56 0.55 -19.41
N GLU A 187 0.02 0.53 -20.60
CA GLU A 187 -0.66 0.10 -21.81
C GLU A 187 -1.30 -1.30 -21.65
N ALA A 188 -0.56 -2.24 -21.04
CA ALA A 188 -1.06 -3.60 -20.80
C ALA A 188 -2.35 -3.61 -19.95
N VAL A 189 -2.42 -2.81 -18.89
CA VAL A 189 -3.60 -2.70 -18.03
C VAL A 189 -4.75 -1.99 -18.75
N ALA A 190 -4.47 -0.91 -19.48
CA ALA A 190 -5.48 -0.18 -20.24
C ALA A 190 -6.13 -1.08 -21.31
N VAL A 191 -5.31 -1.77 -22.10
CA VAL A 191 -5.79 -2.69 -23.15
C VAL A 191 -6.57 -3.86 -22.54
N ALA A 192 -6.09 -4.45 -21.44
CA ALA A 192 -6.81 -5.53 -20.75
C ALA A 192 -8.22 -5.10 -20.29
N MET A 193 -8.34 -3.91 -19.69
CA MET A 193 -9.64 -3.37 -19.25
C MET A 193 -10.59 -3.09 -20.42
N GLN A 194 -10.07 -2.49 -21.51
CA GLN A 194 -10.84 -2.24 -22.72
C GLN A 194 -11.31 -3.55 -23.36
N THR A 195 -10.43 -4.52 -23.49
CA THR A 195 -10.75 -5.84 -24.06
C THR A 195 -11.81 -6.56 -23.23
N ALA A 196 -11.70 -6.56 -21.91
CA ALA A 196 -12.69 -7.15 -21.03
C ALA A 196 -14.08 -6.49 -21.20
N ALA A 197 -14.12 -5.16 -21.25
CA ALA A 197 -15.37 -4.42 -21.46
C ALA A 197 -15.99 -4.69 -22.84
N LEU A 198 -15.18 -4.71 -23.90
CA LEU A 198 -15.63 -5.04 -25.26
C LEU A 198 -16.10 -6.49 -25.38
N ALA A 199 -15.55 -7.41 -24.58
CA ALA A 199 -16.00 -8.79 -24.47
C ALA A 199 -17.28 -8.98 -23.65
N GLY A 200 -17.88 -7.89 -23.11
CA GLY A 200 -19.13 -7.93 -22.38
C GLY A 200 -19.01 -8.07 -20.86
N VAL A 201 -17.79 -8.05 -20.31
CA VAL A 201 -17.57 -8.00 -18.86
C VAL A 201 -18.03 -6.65 -18.30
N ASP A 202 -18.75 -6.62 -17.17
CA ASP A 202 -19.14 -5.37 -16.50
C ASP A 202 -17.91 -4.75 -15.81
N VAL A 203 -17.18 -3.90 -16.55
CA VAL A 203 -15.98 -3.23 -16.01
C VAL A 203 -16.36 -1.87 -15.46
N ARG A 204 -16.07 -1.63 -14.16
CA ARG A 204 -16.36 -0.37 -13.49
C ARG A 204 -15.10 0.25 -12.89
N LEU A 205 -14.91 1.54 -13.13
CA LEU A 205 -13.81 2.34 -12.59
C LEU A 205 -14.35 3.47 -11.72
N MET A 206 -13.89 3.53 -10.47
CA MET A 206 -14.22 4.62 -9.55
C MET A 206 -12.98 5.45 -9.22
N LEU A 207 -13.09 6.76 -9.44
CA LEU A 207 -12.07 7.78 -9.18
C LEU A 207 -12.56 8.78 -8.12
N PRO A 208 -11.67 9.54 -7.45
CA PRO A 208 -12.09 10.65 -6.62
C PRO A 208 -12.67 11.79 -7.47
N TYR A 209 -13.76 12.39 -7.02
CA TYR A 209 -14.33 13.58 -7.67
C TYR A 209 -13.42 14.81 -7.46
N ARG A 210 -12.88 14.96 -6.25
CA ARG A 210 -11.87 15.99 -5.91
C ARG A 210 -10.53 15.31 -5.73
N ALA A 211 -9.52 15.80 -6.42
CA ALA A 211 -8.16 15.27 -6.34
C ALA A 211 -7.29 16.08 -5.38
N ASP A 212 -6.27 15.42 -4.85
CA ASP A 212 -5.18 16.06 -4.10
C ASP A 212 -4.11 16.67 -5.01
N ASN A 213 -4.02 16.18 -6.27
CA ASN A 213 -3.12 16.70 -7.30
C ASN A 213 -3.86 16.88 -8.63
N ARG A 214 -3.83 18.10 -9.16
CA ARG A 214 -4.56 18.46 -10.40
C ARG A 214 -3.99 17.77 -11.65
N LEU A 215 -2.67 17.61 -11.76
CA LEU A 215 -2.05 17.00 -12.94
C LEU A 215 -2.38 15.51 -13.03
N THR A 216 -2.26 14.78 -11.91
CA THR A 216 -2.63 13.35 -11.88
C THR A 216 -4.12 13.15 -12.13
N HIS A 217 -4.96 14.09 -11.70
CA HIS A 217 -6.40 14.04 -11.96
C HIS A 217 -6.72 14.22 -13.44
N LEU A 218 -6.11 15.20 -14.09
CA LEU A 218 -6.30 15.42 -15.53
C LEU A 218 -5.85 14.20 -16.34
N GLY A 219 -4.68 13.62 -16.00
CA GLY A 219 -4.22 12.38 -16.62
C GLY A 219 -5.20 11.23 -16.40
N SER A 220 -5.72 11.05 -15.18
CA SER A 220 -6.71 10.02 -14.88
C SER A 220 -8.02 10.21 -15.66
N CYS A 221 -8.47 11.44 -15.84
CA CYS A 221 -9.66 11.75 -16.65
C CYS A 221 -9.44 11.46 -18.15
N SER A 222 -8.23 11.70 -18.67
CA SER A 222 -7.88 11.38 -20.06
C SER A 222 -7.98 9.87 -20.31
N TYR A 223 -7.33 9.05 -19.46
CA TYR A 223 -7.41 7.58 -19.57
C TYR A 223 -8.84 7.06 -19.31
N LEU A 224 -9.59 7.69 -18.41
CA LEU A 224 -11.00 7.34 -18.21
C LEU A 224 -11.81 7.59 -19.48
N ALA A 225 -11.59 8.71 -20.19
CA ALA A 225 -12.29 9.02 -21.44
C ALA A 225 -12.04 7.95 -22.53
N GLU A 226 -10.83 7.41 -22.59
CA GLU A 226 -10.50 6.29 -23.48
C GLU A 226 -11.20 4.99 -23.05
N ALA A 227 -11.19 4.67 -21.76
CA ALA A 227 -11.84 3.48 -21.22
C ALA A 227 -13.36 3.51 -21.44
N LEU A 228 -14.01 4.67 -21.29
CA LEU A 228 -15.43 4.86 -21.54
C LEU A 228 -15.83 4.51 -22.98
N ARG A 229 -15.00 4.81 -23.98
CA ARG A 229 -15.25 4.45 -25.39
C ARG A 229 -15.29 2.94 -25.61
N ALA A 230 -14.60 2.17 -24.78
CA ALA A 230 -14.61 0.71 -24.83
C ALA A 230 -15.77 0.09 -24.01
N GLY A 231 -16.60 0.90 -23.36
CA GLY A 231 -17.74 0.42 -22.56
C GLY A 231 -17.46 0.30 -21.05
N VAL A 232 -16.29 0.70 -20.57
CA VAL A 232 -16.01 0.79 -19.12
C VAL A 232 -16.93 1.83 -18.50
N LYS A 233 -17.53 1.53 -17.35
CA LYS A 233 -18.42 2.46 -16.63
C LYS A 233 -17.61 3.28 -15.61
N GLY A 234 -17.60 4.61 -15.77
CA GLY A 234 -16.86 5.54 -14.91
C GLY A 234 -17.74 6.09 -13.77
N TYR A 235 -17.17 6.15 -12.56
CA TYR A 235 -17.82 6.68 -11.36
C TYR A 235 -16.91 7.64 -10.61
N PHE A 236 -17.49 8.66 -9.98
CA PHE A 236 -16.76 9.61 -9.14
C PHE A 236 -17.25 9.57 -7.69
N TYR A 237 -16.31 9.31 -6.77
CA TYR A 237 -16.57 9.36 -5.33
C TYR A 237 -16.62 10.80 -4.84
N LYS A 238 -17.78 11.26 -4.32
CA LYS A 238 -18.03 12.67 -3.95
C LYS A 238 -17.90 12.98 -2.46
N LYS A 239 -17.92 11.97 -1.57
CA LYS A 239 -17.96 12.18 -0.11
C LYS A 239 -16.59 12.54 0.51
N GLY A 240 -15.60 12.84 -0.31
CA GLY A 240 -14.25 13.18 0.11
C GLY A 240 -13.21 12.69 -0.90
N PHE A 241 -11.97 12.45 -0.44
CA PHE A 241 -10.91 11.92 -1.29
C PHE A 241 -10.86 10.39 -1.23
N LEU A 242 -11.04 9.73 -2.35
CA LEU A 242 -10.88 8.29 -2.48
C LEU A 242 -9.40 7.96 -2.68
N HIS A 243 -8.78 7.34 -1.67
CA HIS A 243 -7.38 6.90 -1.75
C HIS A 243 -7.23 5.38 -1.75
N SER A 244 -8.33 4.64 -1.70
CA SER A 244 -8.32 3.17 -1.78
C SER A 244 -7.76 2.68 -3.12
N LYS A 245 -7.01 1.57 -3.09
CA LYS A 245 -6.58 0.81 -4.23
C LYS A 245 -7.15 -0.60 -4.04
N LEU A 246 -8.30 -0.82 -4.62
CA LEU A 246 -9.08 -2.04 -4.44
C LEU A 246 -9.63 -2.51 -5.78
N MET A 247 -9.61 -3.81 -5.98
CA MET A 247 -10.18 -4.48 -7.13
C MET A 247 -11.04 -5.65 -6.65
N VAL A 248 -12.11 -5.90 -7.36
CA VAL A 248 -13.01 -7.03 -7.13
C VAL A 248 -13.38 -7.59 -8.49
N SER A 249 -13.26 -8.88 -8.65
CA SER A 249 -13.72 -9.59 -9.84
C SER A 249 -14.64 -10.74 -9.43
N ASP A 250 -15.06 -11.52 -10.38
CA ASP A 250 -15.96 -12.68 -10.23
C ASP A 250 -15.64 -13.56 -9.03
N ASP A 251 -16.66 -14.09 -8.41
CA ASP A 251 -16.61 -15.06 -7.32
C ASP A 251 -16.23 -16.47 -7.83
#